data_d22f369d3fe2157c02d503fa96826096
#
_entry.id   d22f369d3fe2157c02d503fa96826096
#
_cell.length_a   1.000
_cell.length_b   1.000
_cell.length_c   1.000
_cell.angle_alpha   90.00
_cell.angle_beta   90.00
_cell.angle_gamma   90.00
#
_symmetry.space_group_name_H-M   'P 1'
#
loop_
_entity.id
_entity.type
_entity.pdbx_description
1 polymer ?
#
loop_
_entity_poly.entity_id
_entity_poly.type
_entity_poly.pdbx_seq_one_letter_code
_entity_poly.pdbx_strand_id
1 'polypeptide(L)'
;MKIEVERDVLAEAVAWTARALPARPAVPVLAGMRLQADTDLTLSSFDYDVSAQARVPVSTAEEGVALVSGRLLAEITRSLPARPVEISSDGARTTLSCGSATFSLLTMPAEDYPTLPEMPAPAGTIGSDAFASAVSQSAAAAGRDDTLPALTGVRIEIEGDTLTLVSTDRYRLAIRELRWSPARPDLSASVLVPARALADTARALTAGAEVSIALALPGEEGAGGEGMIGFEGAGRRTTTRLLGGDFPRYQALLPSHVNAVAELAAGPFAEAVKRVALVAERNTAVRLSFSAGQLVLEAGTGDEAQAVEVLEAGYEGDDIQIAFNPQYLLDGLTAIDSDVARIAFTEPGKPALITGKPAPDEQPDYRYLLMPIRLGA
;
A
#
# COMPACT_ATOMS: atom_id res chain seq x y z
N MET A 1 -18.85 12.55 28.93
CA MET A 1 -17.45 12.61 28.43
C MET A 1 -17.04 14.05 28.25
N LYS A 2 -15.90 14.45 28.82
CA LYS A 2 -15.32 15.80 28.58
C LYS A 2 -13.79 15.71 28.59
N ILE A 3 -13.16 16.10 27.47
CA ILE A 3 -11.71 16.02 27.23
C ILE A 3 -11.20 17.26 26.52
N GLU A 4 -9.88 17.52 26.64
CA GLU A 4 -9.15 18.49 25.85
C GLU A 4 -7.96 17.80 25.17
N VAL A 5 -7.76 18.10 23.90
CA VAL A 5 -6.73 17.48 23.05
C VAL A 5 -6.12 18.51 22.10
N GLU A 6 -4.83 18.38 21.81
CA GLU A 6 -4.16 19.21 20.81
C GLU A 6 -4.72 18.94 19.39
N ARG A 7 -5.03 20.02 18.64
CA ARG A 7 -5.74 19.94 17.35
C ARG A 7 -5.01 19.03 16.34
N ASP A 8 -3.70 19.15 16.21
CA ASP A 8 -2.93 18.39 15.25
C ASP A 8 -2.91 16.90 15.59
N VAL A 9 -2.76 16.59 16.88
CA VAL A 9 -2.82 15.20 17.40
C VAL A 9 -4.18 14.58 17.12
N LEU A 10 -5.26 15.33 17.39
CA LEU A 10 -6.62 14.85 17.10
C LEU A 10 -6.84 14.68 15.59
N ALA A 11 -6.45 15.64 14.77
CA ALA A 11 -6.66 15.60 13.32
C ALA A 11 -5.93 14.41 12.67
N GLU A 12 -4.70 14.13 13.08
CA GLU A 12 -3.94 12.97 12.59
C GLU A 12 -4.57 11.65 13.02
N ALA A 13 -4.99 11.53 14.29
CA ALA A 13 -5.61 10.33 14.81
C ALA A 13 -6.96 10.05 14.14
N VAL A 14 -7.78 11.09 13.94
CA VAL A 14 -9.05 11.00 13.21
C VAL A 14 -8.81 10.63 11.74
N ALA A 15 -7.84 11.25 11.08
CA ALA A 15 -7.50 10.95 9.69
C ALA A 15 -7.01 9.50 9.51
N TRP A 16 -6.24 8.99 10.47
CA TRP A 16 -5.83 7.59 10.51
C TRP A 16 -7.04 6.66 10.65
N THR A 17 -7.83 6.88 11.69
CA THR A 17 -8.97 6.03 12.02
C THR A 17 -10.04 6.06 10.90
N ALA A 18 -10.24 7.19 10.25
CA ALA A 18 -11.21 7.35 9.17
C ALA A 18 -10.92 6.48 7.93
N ARG A 19 -9.72 5.91 7.79
CA ARG A 19 -9.34 5.03 6.66
C ARG A 19 -10.09 3.70 6.64
N ALA A 20 -10.49 3.19 7.82
CA ALA A 20 -11.29 1.98 7.95
C ALA A 20 -12.81 2.25 7.92
N LEU A 21 -13.24 3.50 7.66
CA LEU A 21 -14.66 3.78 7.47
C LEU A 21 -15.13 3.27 6.10
N PRO A 22 -16.20 2.46 6.06
CA PRO A 22 -16.71 1.94 4.80
C PRO A 22 -17.22 3.07 3.88
N ALA A 23 -16.96 2.94 2.60
CA ALA A 23 -17.50 3.87 1.60
C ALA A 23 -19.03 3.82 1.53
N ARG A 24 -19.58 2.61 1.67
CA ARG A 24 -21.02 2.31 1.71
C ARG A 24 -21.25 1.37 2.89
N PRO A 25 -21.61 1.89 4.08
CA PRO A 25 -21.78 1.07 5.27
C PRO A 25 -22.96 0.10 5.08
N ALA A 26 -22.74 -1.18 5.41
CA ALA A 26 -23.77 -2.21 5.38
C ALA A 26 -24.87 -1.93 6.42
N VAL A 27 -24.49 -1.36 7.55
CA VAL A 27 -25.39 -0.84 8.61
C VAL A 27 -24.97 0.59 8.96
N PRO A 28 -25.90 1.51 9.24
CA PRO A 28 -25.61 2.94 9.44
C PRO A 28 -24.57 3.21 10.53
N VAL A 29 -24.52 2.40 11.59
CA VAL A 29 -23.60 2.57 12.73
C VAL A 29 -22.14 2.47 12.32
N LEU A 30 -21.79 1.72 11.26
CA LEU A 30 -20.43 1.61 10.73
C LEU A 30 -19.92 2.90 10.07
N ALA A 31 -20.79 3.87 9.76
CA ALA A 31 -20.35 5.22 9.37
C ALA A 31 -19.78 6.01 10.56
N GLY A 32 -19.93 5.49 11.76
CA GLY A 32 -19.49 6.08 13.02
C GLY A 32 -18.00 5.88 13.27
N MET A 33 -17.40 6.83 13.97
CA MET A 33 -16.13 6.72 14.66
C MET A 33 -16.39 6.73 16.16
N ARG A 34 -15.92 5.70 16.84
CA ARG A 34 -16.07 5.56 18.29
C ARG A 34 -14.92 6.30 18.97
N LEU A 35 -15.30 7.21 19.87
CA LEU A 35 -14.41 7.96 20.74
C LEU A 35 -14.58 7.38 22.16
N GLN A 36 -13.51 6.90 22.74
CA GLN A 36 -13.49 6.44 24.13
C GLN A 36 -12.44 7.20 24.90
N ALA A 37 -12.87 7.97 25.88
CA ALA A 37 -12.00 8.75 26.75
C ALA A 37 -11.90 8.07 28.10
N ASP A 38 -10.69 7.65 28.45
CA ASP A 38 -10.27 7.17 29.77
C ASP A 38 -9.11 8.10 30.24
N THR A 39 -7.94 7.55 30.49
CA THR A 39 -6.70 8.33 30.67
C THR A 39 -6.21 8.95 29.36
N ASP A 40 -6.49 8.31 28.24
CA ASP A 40 -6.20 8.72 26.88
C ASP A 40 -7.49 8.70 26.06
N LEU A 41 -7.46 9.32 24.87
CA LEU A 41 -8.52 9.17 23.90
C LEU A 41 -8.17 8.04 22.93
N THR A 42 -9.03 7.03 22.88
CA THR A 42 -9.00 5.98 21.85
C THR A 42 -10.07 6.25 20.80
N LEU A 43 -9.62 6.41 19.57
CA LEU A 43 -10.47 6.53 18.38
C LEU A 43 -10.51 5.19 17.65
N SER A 44 -11.68 4.74 17.23
CA SER A 44 -11.84 3.44 16.57
C SER A 44 -12.83 3.49 15.42
N SER A 45 -12.54 2.77 14.34
CA SER A 45 -13.48 2.48 13.26
C SER A 45 -13.32 1.03 12.78
N PHE A 46 -14.40 0.48 12.20
CA PHE A 46 -14.46 -0.90 11.77
C PHE A 46 -15.50 -1.07 10.65
N ASP A 47 -15.19 -1.90 9.65
CA ASP A 47 -16.11 -2.22 8.53
C ASP A 47 -16.39 -3.72 8.37
N TYR A 48 -16.09 -4.53 9.39
CA TYR A 48 -16.08 -6.00 9.46
C TYR A 48 -14.85 -6.67 8.81
N ASP A 49 -14.16 -6.03 7.89
CA ASP A 49 -12.94 -6.56 7.26
C ASP A 49 -11.69 -5.87 7.77
N VAL A 50 -11.76 -4.54 7.94
CA VAL A 50 -10.64 -3.71 8.39
C VAL A 50 -11.05 -2.96 9.67
N SER A 51 -10.20 -3.02 10.69
CA SER A 51 -10.30 -2.13 11.85
C SER A 51 -9.16 -1.12 11.86
N ALA A 52 -9.41 0.06 12.37
CA ALA A 52 -8.36 1.04 12.67
C ALA A 52 -8.60 1.64 14.06
N GLN A 53 -7.52 1.79 14.82
CA GLN A 53 -7.53 2.36 16.14
C GLN A 53 -6.34 3.29 16.33
N ALA A 54 -6.56 4.45 16.93
CA ALA A 54 -5.52 5.37 17.35
C ALA A 54 -5.72 5.75 18.81
N ARG A 55 -4.63 5.77 19.57
CA ARG A 55 -4.59 6.19 20.96
C ARG A 55 -3.74 7.43 21.08
N VAL A 56 -4.30 8.48 21.66
CA VAL A 56 -3.65 9.77 21.81
C VAL A 56 -3.81 10.32 23.23
N PRO A 57 -2.77 11.01 23.74
CA PRO A 57 -2.83 11.63 25.06
C PRO A 57 -3.83 12.79 25.06
N VAL A 58 -4.61 12.90 26.12
CA VAL A 58 -5.60 13.95 26.34
C VAL A 58 -5.64 14.38 27.79
N SER A 59 -6.20 15.57 28.08
CA SER A 59 -6.62 15.95 29.43
C SER A 59 -8.08 15.53 29.63
N THR A 60 -8.32 14.50 30.44
CA THR A 60 -9.66 13.98 30.69
C THR A 60 -10.24 14.60 31.95
N ALA A 61 -11.32 15.38 31.80
CA ALA A 61 -12.11 15.90 32.90
C ALA A 61 -13.26 14.95 33.29
N GLU A 62 -13.80 14.24 32.31
CA GLU A 62 -14.89 13.27 32.48
C GLU A 62 -14.74 12.15 31.42
N GLU A 63 -14.62 10.92 31.93
CA GLU A 63 -14.56 9.71 31.11
C GLU A 63 -15.88 9.45 30.37
N GLY A 64 -15.81 8.66 29.28
CA GLY A 64 -17.01 8.23 28.59
C GLY A 64 -16.77 7.80 27.15
N VAL A 65 -17.88 7.47 26.47
CA VAL A 65 -17.89 7.00 25.11
C VAL A 65 -18.85 7.84 24.27
N ALA A 66 -18.46 8.15 23.06
CA ALA A 66 -19.33 8.76 22.05
C ALA A 66 -19.10 8.09 20.69
N LEU A 67 -20.17 7.96 19.90
CA LEU A 67 -20.11 7.49 18.52
C LEU A 67 -20.67 8.59 17.62
N VAL A 68 -19.85 9.12 16.71
CA VAL A 68 -20.22 10.23 15.82
C VAL A 68 -19.89 9.90 14.38
N SER A 69 -20.51 10.63 13.42
CA SER A 69 -20.15 10.47 12.00
C SER A 69 -18.65 10.66 11.79
N GLY A 70 -17.96 9.59 11.41
CA GLY A 70 -16.51 9.59 11.28
C GLY A 70 -16.02 10.47 10.12
N ARG A 71 -16.74 10.52 9.00
CA ARG A 71 -16.40 11.39 7.87
C ARG A 71 -16.53 12.86 8.23
N LEU A 72 -17.65 13.23 8.86
CA LEU A 72 -17.87 14.60 9.29
C LEU A 72 -16.86 15.03 10.34
N LEU A 73 -16.53 14.16 11.30
CA LEU A 73 -15.46 14.41 12.27
C LEU A 73 -14.12 14.66 11.59
N ALA A 74 -13.77 13.86 10.56
CA ALA A 74 -12.53 14.03 9.80
C ALA A 74 -12.48 15.36 9.00
N GLU A 75 -13.59 15.80 8.44
CA GLU A 75 -13.69 17.10 7.77
C GLU A 75 -13.56 18.26 8.75
N ILE A 76 -14.25 18.17 9.89
CA ILE A 76 -14.19 19.19 10.94
C ILE A 76 -12.77 19.32 11.48
N THR A 77 -12.16 18.24 11.96
CA THR A 77 -10.84 18.29 12.62
C THR A 77 -9.74 18.80 11.69
N ARG A 78 -9.86 18.55 10.38
CA ARG A 78 -8.94 19.10 9.36
C ARG A 78 -9.05 20.61 9.21
N SER A 79 -10.23 21.19 9.43
CA SER A 79 -10.52 22.61 9.23
C SER A 79 -10.42 23.46 10.49
N LEU A 80 -10.25 22.86 11.67
CA LEU A 80 -10.11 23.58 12.94
C LEU A 80 -8.87 24.47 12.98
N PRO A 81 -8.92 25.62 13.65
CA PRO A 81 -7.75 26.46 13.88
C PRO A 81 -6.72 25.74 14.79
N ALA A 82 -5.45 26.15 14.72
CA ALA A 82 -4.35 25.56 15.51
C ALA A 82 -4.43 25.98 16.99
N ARG A 83 -5.39 25.41 17.70
CA ARG A 83 -5.66 25.61 19.15
C ARG A 83 -6.15 24.30 19.73
N PRO A 84 -6.03 24.08 21.07
CA PRO A 84 -6.62 22.94 21.74
C PRO A 84 -8.11 22.80 21.44
N VAL A 85 -8.57 21.57 21.35
CA VAL A 85 -9.97 21.21 21.06
C VAL A 85 -10.58 20.61 22.32
N GLU A 86 -11.64 21.24 22.82
CA GLU A 86 -12.49 20.64 23.85
C GLU A 86 -13.55 19.79 23.16
N ILE A 87 -13.69 18.53 23.60
CA ILE A 87 -14.75 17.63 23.15
C ILE A 87 -15.60 17.25 24.35
N SER A 88 -16.91 17.50 24.26
CA SER A 88 -17.87 17.12 25.29
C SER A 88 -19.04 16.36 24.68
N SER A 89 -19.55 15.35 25.39
CA SER A 89 -20.74 14.60 24.98
C SER A 89 -21.70 14.43 26.15
N ASP A 90 -22.97 14.75 25.91
CA ASP A 90 -24.08 14.61 26.82
C ASP A 90 -24.98 13.38 26.55
N GLY A 91 -24.53 12.49 25.67
CA GLY A 91 -25.28 11.31 25.22
C GLY A 91 -26.09 11.56 23.93
N ALA A 92 -26.72 12.71 23.76
CA ALA A 92 -27.50 13.01 22.54
C ALA A 92 -26.64 13.74 21.49
N ARG A 93 -25.69 14.54 21.94
CA ARG A 93 -24.82 15.36 21.09
C ARG A 93 -23.38 15.32 21.58
N THR A 94 -22.49 15.37 20.62
CA THR A 94 -21.06 15.57 20.86
C THR A 94 -20.67 16.93 20.31
N THR A 95 -20.14 17.80 21.15
CA THR A 95 -19.72 19.17 20.83
C THR A 95 -18.21 19.26 20.78
N LEU A 96 -17.67 19.81 19.69
CA LEU A 96 -16.25 20.15 19.54
C LEU A 96 -16.13 21.67 19.58
N SER A 97 -15.33 22.20 20.50
CA SER A 97 -15.04 23.62 20.63
C SER A 97 -13.55 23.90 20.43
N CYS A 98 -13.22 24.84 19.54
CA CYS A 98 -11.84 25.19 19.22
C CYS A 98 -11.74 26.70 18.93
N GLY A 99 -11.25 27.48 19.90
CA GLY A 99 -11.27 28.94 19.84
C GLY A 99 -12.70 29.47 19.76
N SER A 100 -13.04 30.15 18.66
CA SER A 100 -14.40 30.69 18.41
C SER A 100 -15.29 29.73 17.62
N ALA A 101 -14.75 28.59 17.15
CA ALA A 101 -15.49 27.61 16.38
C ALA A 101 -16.12 26.57 17.30
N THR A 102 -17.41 26.27 17.09
CA THR A 102 -18.13 25.23 17.81
C THR A 102 -18.96 24.41 16.83
N PHE A 103 -18.79 23.10 16.88
CA PHE A 103 -19.51 22.13 16.07
C PHE A 103 -20.29 21.19 17.00
N SER A 104 -21.52 20.87 16.64
CA SER A 104 -22.36 19.93 17.38
C SER A 104 -22.80 18.81 16.46
N LEU A 105 -22.36 17.58 16.74
CA LEU A 105 -22.71 16.37 16.02
C LEU A 105 -23.76 15.57 16.78
N LEU A 106 -24.66 14.92 16.04
CA LEU A 106 -25.54 13.93 16.63
C LEU A 106 -24.74 12.70 17.02
N THR A 107 -24.96 12.22 18.22
CA THR A 107 -24.37 10.97 18.72
C THR A 107 -25.21 9.79 18.23
N MET A 108 -24.57 8.76 17.72
CA MET A 108 -25.19 7.48 17.37
C MET A 108 -25.17 6.55 18.61
N PRO A 109 -26.05 5.51 18.67
CA PRO A 109 -26.00 4.51 19.72
C PRO A 109 -24.65 3.77 19.72
N ALA A 110 -23.83 3.99 20.74
CA ALA A 110 -22.51 3.36 20.85
C ALA A 110 -22.59 1.87 21.19
N GLU A 111 -23.69 1.44 21.81
CA GLU A 111 -24.02 0.05 22.15
C GLU A 111 -24.26 -0.82 20.90
N ASP A 112 -24.69 -0.22 19.79
CA ASP A 112 -24.92 -0.90 18.52
C ASP A 112 -23.63 -1.04 17.69
N TYR A 113 -22.53 -0.41 18.12
CA TYR A 113 -21.26 -0.48 17.41
C TYR A 113 -20.60 -1.84 17.65
N PRO A 114 -20.20 -2.57 16.57
CA PRO A 114 -19.64 -3.89 16.73
C PRO A 114 -18.32 -3.85 17.50
N THR A 115 -18.05 -4.90 18.27
CA THR A 115 -16.76 -5.08 18.93
C THR A 115 -15.66 -5.24 17.87
N LEU A 116 -14.60 -4.46 18.00
CA LEU A 116 -13.43 -4.59 17.13
C LEU A 116 -12.74 -5.93 17.38
N PRO A 117 -12.16 -6.53 16.32
CA PRO A 117 -11.34 -7.71 16.49
C PRO A 117 -10.11 -7.40 17.38
N GLU A 118 -9.71 -8.36 18.18
CA GLU A 118 -8.49 -8.29 18.95
C GLU A 118 -7.27 -8.40 18.03
N MET A 119 -6.15 -7.81 18.45
CA MET A 119 -4.89 -8.00 17.72
C MET A 119 -4.46 -9.47 17.82
N PRO A 120 -4.07 -10.09 16.70
CA PRO A 120 -3.48 -11.42 16.73
C PRO A 120 -2.18 -11.48 17.55
N ALA A 121 -1.64 -12.69 17.69
CA ALA A 121 -0.34 -12.87 18.34
C ALA A 121 0.78 -12.17 17.53
N PRO A 122 1.74 -11.51 18.18
CA PRO A 122 2.86 -10.88 17.50
C PRO A 122 3.68 -11.91 16.70
N ALA A 123 3.91 -11.62 15.43
CA ALA A 123 4.73 -12.42 14.53
C ALA A 123 6.17 -11.90 14.43
N GLY A 124 6.38 -10.59 14.61
CA GLY A 124 7.71 -9.96 14.58
C GLY A 124 7.63 -8.45 14.35
N THR A 125 8.80 -7.82 14.17
CA THR A 125 8.94 -6.39 13.94
C THR A 125 9.79 -6.07 12.71
N ILE A 126 9.57 -4.90 12.14
CA ILE A 126 10.31 -4.39 10.98
C ILE A 126 10.44 -2.87 11.07
N GLY A 127 11.54 -2.31 10.57
CA GLY A 127 11.68 -0.85 10.47
C GLY A 127 10.58 -0.23 9.63
N SER A 128 9.99 0.87 10.12
CA SER A 128 8.82 1.51 9.49
C SER A 128 9.09 1.97 8.05
N ASP A 129 10.27 2.54 7.77
CA ASP A 129 10.64 3.00 6.44
C ASP A 129 10.86 1.82 5.48
N ALA A 130 11.50 0.73 5.94
CA ALA A 130 11.70 -0.48 5.15
C ALA A 130 10.35 -1.13 4.81
N PHE A 131 9.43 -1.18 5.77
CA PHE A 131 8.08 -1.68 5.56
C PHE A 131 7.30 -0.83 4.53
N ALA A 132 7.31 0.51 4.70
CA ALA A 132 6.62 1.42 3.80
C ALA A 132 7.15 1.33 2.36
N SER A 133 8.47 1.29 2.20
CA SER A 133 9.11 1.12 0.90
C SER A 133 8.73 -0.22 0.26
N ALA A 134 8.88 -1.33 1.00
CA ALA A 134 8.58 -2.66 0.49
C ALA A 134 7.11 -2.83 0.08
N VAL A 135 6.18 -2.32 0.88
CA VAL A 135 4.75 -2.34 0.55
C VAL A 135 4.45 -1.48 -0.67
N SER A 136 5.04 -0.27 -0.77
CA SER A 136 4.84 0.61 -1.93
C SER A 136 5.31 -0.06 -3.22
N GLN A 137 6.48 -0.68 -3.20
CA GLN A 137 7.07 -1.39 -4.32
C GLN A 137 6.24 -2.61 -4.73
N SER A 138 5.85 -3.44 -3.77
CA SER A 138 5.10 -4.65 -4.06
C SER A 138 3.65 -4.37 -4.44
N ALA A 139 2.94 -3.47 -3.76
CA ALA A 139 1.53 -3.19 -4.03
C ALA A 139 1.27 -2.56 -5.42
N ALA A 140 2.30 -2.01 -6.08
CA ALA A 140 2.18 -1.38 -7.39
C ALA A 140 1.67 -2.34 -8.48
N ALA A 141 1.95 -3.64 -8.37
CA ALA A 141 1.51 -4.65 -9.34
C ALA A 141 0.21 -5.36 -8.98
N ALA A 142 -0.42 -5.04 -7.85
CA ALA A 142 -1.69 -5.63 -7.46
C ALA A 142 -2.83 -5.25 -8.42
N GLY A 143 -3.68 -6.21 -8.71
CA GLY A 143 -4.87 -6.01 -9.54
C GLY A 143 -5.90 -5.11 -8.86
N ARG A 144 -6.82 -4.57 -9.69
CA ARG A 144 -7.94 -3.73 -9.21
C ARG A 144 -9.30 -4.33 -9.55
N ASP A 145 -9.31 -5.52 -10.09
CA ASP A 145 -10.52 -6.24 -10.48
C ASP A 145 -10.99 -7.13 -9.33
N ASP A 146 -12.05 -6.70 -8.66
CA ASP A 146 -12.62 -7.42 -7.52
C ASP A 146 -13.21 -8.78 -7.89
N THR A 147 -13.38 -9.08 -9.17
CA THR A 147 -13.80 -10.42 -9.65
C THR A 147 -12.67 -11.46 -9.51
N LEU A 148 -11.44 -11.01 -9.28
CA LEU A 148 -10.26 -11.83 -9.06
C LEU A 148 -9.61 -11.48 -7.72
N PRO A 149 -10.24 -11.78 -6.58
CA PRO A 149 -9.82 -11.30 -5.26
C PRO A 149 -8.36 -11.63 -4.93
N ALA A 150 -7.88 -12.82 -5.28
CA ALA A 150 -6.50 -13.23 -5.04
C ALA A 150 -5.46 -12.31 -5.72
N LEU A 151 -5.82 -11.65 -6.83
CA LEU A 151 -4.93 -10.71 -7.52
C LEU A 151 -5.01 -9.28 -6.97
N THR A 152 -6.01 -8.95 -6.15
CA THR A 152 -6.10 -7.65 -5.48
C THR A 152 -5.25 -7.57 -4.20
N GLY A 153 -4.63 -8.68 -3.83
CA GLY A 153 -3.79 -8.81 -2.64
C GLY A 153 -2.29 -8.72 -2.91
N VAL A 154 -1.56 -8.46 -1.84
CA VAL A 154 -0.12 -8.71 -1.73
C VAL A 154 0.06 -10.00 -0.94
N ARG A 155 0.69 -10.98 -1.55
CA ARG A 155 1.12 -12.20 -0.85
C ARG A 155 2.35 -11.88 -0.02
N ILE A 156 2.30 -12.19 1.25
CA ILE A 156 3.42 -12.09 2.19
C ILE A 156 3.87 -13.52 2.52
N GLU A 157 5.07 -13.85 2.12
CA GLU A 157 5.74 -15.11 2.46
C GLU A 157 6.74 -14.83 3.57
N ILE A 158 6.66 -15.62 4.64
CA ILE A 158 7.52 -15.53 5.82
C ILE A 158 8.36 -16.78 5.89
N GLU A 159 9.66 -16.64 5.86
CA GLU A 159 10.62 -17.73 6.04
C GLU A 159 11.71 -17.30 7.02
N GLY A 160 11.49 -17.56 8.31
CA GLY A 160 12.40 -17.13 9.37
C GLY A 160 12.55 -15.60 9.38
N ASP A 161 13.76 -15.11 9.16
CA ASP A 161 14.10 -13.67 9.16
C ASP A 161 13.90 -12.96 7.80
N THR A 162 13.30 -13.65 6.84
CA THR A 162 13.04 -13.12 5.50
C THR A 162 11.55 -12.96 5.25
N LEU A 163 11.16 -11.78 4.78
CA LEU A 163 9.83 -11.49 4.24
C LEU A 163 9.93 -11.32 2.74
N THR A 164 9.02 -11.96 1.99
CA THR A 164 8.87 -11.74 0.56
C THR A 164 7.45 -11.25 0.28
N LEU A 165 7.34 -10.05 -0.26
CA LEU A 165 6.08 -9.42 -0.65
C LEU A 165 5.92 -9.57 -2.16
N VAL A 166 4.80 -10.14 -2.60
CA VAL A 166 4.55 -10.43 -4.02
C VAL A 166 3.16 -9.97 -4.42
N SER A 167 3.03 -9.30 -5.54
CA SER A 167 1.74 -9.02 -6.16
C SER A 167 1.79 -9.15 -7.68
N THR A 168 0.65 -9.40 -8.30
CA THR A 168 0.52 -9.52 -9.76
C THR A 168 -0.91 -9.23 -10.20
N ASP A 169 -1.06 -8.71 -11.42
CA ASP A 169 -2.33 -8.54 -12.12
C ASP A 169 -2.40 -9.35 -13.43
N ARG A 170 -1.51 -10.34 -13.60
CA ARG A 170 -1.27 -11.16 -14.81
C ARG A 170 -0.44 -10.50 -15.89
N TYR A 171 -0.33 -9.17 -15.91
CA TYR A 171 0.45 -8.41 -16.89
C TYR A 171 1.79 -7.95 -16.33
N ARG A 172 1.89 -7.90 -15.02
CA ARG A 172 3.09 -7.51 -14.27
C ARG A 172 3.15 -8.25 -12.95
N LEU A 173 4.33 -8.38 -12.42
CA LEU A 173 4.62 -9.04 -11.16
C LEU A 173 5.67 -8.23 -10.41
N ALA A 174 5.40 -7.86 -9.17
CA ALA A 174 6.37 -7.23 -8.29
C ALA A 174 6.74 -8.18 -7.15
N ILE A 175 8.04 -8.30 -6.89
CA ILE A 175 8.59 -9.09 -5.79
C ILE A 175 9.53 -8.18 -5.02
N ARG A 176 9.33 -8.11 -3.71
CA ARG A 176 10.23 -7.40 -2.79
C ARG A 176 10.62 -8.33 -1.64
N GLU A 177 11.90 -8.57 -1.50
CA GLU A 177 12.48 -9.36 -0.42
C GLU A 177 13.18 -8.43 0.58
N LEU A 178 13.01 -8.69 1.88
CA LEU A 178 13.60 -7.87 2.93
C LEU A 178 13.80 -8.66 4.22
N ARG A 179 14.70 -8.19 5.08
CA ARG A 179 14.93 -8.74 6.39
C ARG A 179 14.02 -8.10 7.44
N TRP A 180 13.62 -8.91 8.41
CA TRP A 180 12.83 -8.49 9.55
C TRP A 180 13.25 -9.24 10.81
N SER A 181 12.70 -8.89 11.96
CA SER A 181 12.96 -9.55 13.25
C SER A 181 11.74 -10.40 13.63
N PRO A 182 11.73 -11.70 13.33
CA PRO A 182 10.61 -12.58 13.68
C PRO A 182 10.55 -12.81 15.18
N ALA A 183 9.34 -12.94 15.75
CA ALA A 183 9.14 -13.32 17.14
C ALA A 183 9.62 -14.76 17.44
N ARG A 184 9.60 -15.61 16.41
CA ARG A 184 10.11 -16.99 16.45
C ARG A 184 10.96 -17.27 15.21
N PRO A 185 12.19 -17.79 15.39
CA PRO A 185 13.12 -18.04 14.26
C PRO A 185 12.62 -19.06 13.23
N ASP A 186 11.73 -19.97 13.66
CA ASP A 186 11.13 -21.03 12.85
C ASP A 186 9.80 -20.65 12.21
N LEU A 187 9.41 -19.37 12.29
CA LEU A 187 8.16 -18.91 11.72
C LEU A 187 8.18 -19.07 10.20
N SER A 188 7.24 -19.85 9.68
CA SER A 188 6.99 -20.00 8.24
C SER A 188 5.50 -19.89 7.99
N ALA A 189 5.13 -18.96 7.11
CA ALA A 189 3.74 -18.69 6.76
C ALA A 189 3.64 -18.07 5.36
N SER A 190 2.48 -18.21 4.74
CA SER A 190 2.16 -17.51 3.50
C SER A 190 0.71 -17.03 3.57
N VAL A 191 0.53 -15.72 3.48
CA VAL A 191 -0.77 -15.07 3.63
C VAL A 191 -1.00 -14.05 2.52
N LEU A 192 -2.26 -13.81 2.21
CA LEU A 192 -2.67 -12.86 1.18
C LEU A 192 -3.42 -11.69 1.84
N VAL A 193 -2.83 -10.50 1.75
CA VAL A 193 -3.32 -9.28 2.42
C VAL A 193 -3.90 -8.33 1.37
N PRO A 194 -5.10 -7.74 1.57
CA PRO A 194 -5.64 -6.75 0.66
C PRO A 194 -4.64 -5.61 0.39
N ALA A 195 -4.21 -5.44 -0.87
CA ALA A 195 -3.13 -4.51 -1.24
C ALA A 195 -3.44 -3.07 -0.84
N ARG A 196 -4.71 -2.65 -0.96
CA ARG A 196 -5.15 -1.31 -0.58
C ARG A 196 -5.00 -1.07 0.93
N ALA A 197 -5.51 -1.99 1.76
CA ALA A 197 -5.42 -1.89 3.21
C ALA A 197 -3.96 -1.89 3.67
N LEU A 198 -3.14 -2.77 3.09
CA LEU A 198 -1.70 -2.85 3.37
C LEU A 198 -0.98 -1.55 3.00
N ALA A 199 -1.21 -1.00 1.80
CA ALA A 199 -0.59 0.24 1.35
C ALA A 199 -1.02 1.46 2.17
N ASP A 200 -2.29 1.54 2.56
CA ASP A 200 -2.80 2.61 3.43
C ASP A 200 -2.19 2.52 4.84
N THR A 201 -2.03 1.31 5.36
CA THR A 201 -1.38 1.04 6.65
C THR A 201 0.10 1.44 6.62
N ALA A 202 0.85 0.95 5.64
CA ALA A 202 2.29 1.19 5.54
C ALA A 202 2.61 2.69 5.44
N ARG A 203 1.86 3.44 4.61
CA ARG A 203 2.01 4.90 4.49
C ARG A 203 1.77 5.66 5.79
N ALA A 204 0.94 5.14 6.66
CA ALA A 204 0.56 5.85 7.87
C ALA A 204 1.36 5.44 9.11
N LEU A 205 2.06 4.32 9.08
CA LEU A 205 2.91 3.86 10.19
C LEU A 205 4.37 4.33 10.10
N THR A 206 4.68 5.30 9.25
CA THR A 206 6.04 5.85 9.07
C THR A 206 6.49 6.77 10.19
N ALA A 207 5.59 7.21 11.08
CA ALA A 207 5.93 8.12 12.20
C ALA A 207 6.73 7.43 13.32
N GLY A 208 6.76 6.09 13.39
CA GLY A 208 7.49 5.32 14.39
C GLY A 208 8.80 4.74 13.82
N ALA A 209 9.67 4.23 14.68
CA ALA A 209 10.89 3.55 14.25
C ALA A 209 10.61 2.15 13.71
N GLU A 210 9.62 1.46 14.28
CA GLU A 210 9.27 0.09 13.96
C GLU A 210 7.76 -0.13 13.82
N VAL A 211 7.41 -1.12 13.02
CA VAL A 211 6.06 -1.67 12.88
C VAL A 211 6.08 -3.09 13.42
N SER A 212 5.19 -3.38 14.36
CA SER A 212 4.90 -4.74 14.82
C SER A 212 3.88 -5.37 13.87
N ILE A 213 4.17 -6.58 13.42
CA ILE A 213 3.28 -7.41 12.61
C ILE A 213 2.74 -8.53 13.49
N ALA A 214 1.43 -8.69 13.49
CA ALA A 214 0.71 -9.72 14.23
C ALA A 214 -0.07 -10.61 13.25
N LEU A 215 -0.12 -11.90 13.48
CA LEU A 215 -0.70 -12.84 12.53
C LEU A 215 -1.48 -13.94 13.24
N ALA A 216 -2.69 -14.21 12.77
CA ALA A 216 -3.46 -15.41 13.08
C ALA A 216 -3.85 -16.10 11.78
N LEU A 217 -3.40 -17.33 11.60
CA LEU A 217 -3.66 -18.13 10.40
C LEU A 217 -5.10 -18.69 10.43
N PRO A 218 -5.66 -19.10 9.27
CA PRO A 218 -6.96 -19.75 9.23
C PRO A 218 -7.03 -20.97 10.15
N GLY A 219 -8.06 -21.01 11.01
CA GLY A 219 -8.25 -22.08 11.99
C GLY A 219 -7.61 -21.85 13.37
N GLU A 220 -6.83 -20.80 13.56
CA GLU A 220 -6.33 -20.40 14.87
C GLU A 220 -7.40 -19.61 15.66
N GLU A 221 -7.28 -19.60 16.99
CA GLU A 221 -8.22 -18.91 17.87
C GLU A 221 -8.20 -17.40 17.61
N GLY A 222 -9.37 -16.79 17.40
CA GLY A 222 -9.50 -15.35 17.08
C GLY A 222 -9.31 -14.97 15.60
N ALA A 223 -8.90 -15.90 14.75
CA ALA A 223 -8.59 -15.61 13.35
C ALA A 223 -9.81 -15.43 12.44
N GLY A 224 -10.98 -15.96 12.80
CA GLY A 224 -12.09 -16.12 11.86
C GLY A 224 -11.76 -17.14 10.77
N GLY A 225 -12.65 -17.29 9.77
CA GLY A 225 -12.50 -18.33 8.74
C GLY A 225 -11.27 -18.20 7.84
N GLU A 226 -10.91 -16.98 7.46
CA GLU A 226 -9.84 -16.70 6.48
C GLU A 226 -8.50 -16.30 7.13
N GLY A 227 -8.47 -16.08 8.44
CA GLY A 227 -7.32 -15.55 9.14
C GLY A 227 -7.29 -14.02 9.21
N MET A 228 -6.32 -13.50 9.94
CA MET A 228 -6.20 -12.06 10.20
C MET A 228 -4.74 -11.64 10.33
N ILE A 229 -4.42 -10.47 9.82
CA ILE A 229 -3.14 -9.81 10.04
C ILE A 229 -3.37 -8.45 10.70
N GLY A 230 -2.50 -8.11 11.64
CA GLY A 230 -2.51 -6.84 12.33
C GLY A 230 -1.18 -6.12 12.23
N PHE A 231 -1.23 -4.79 12.29
CA PHE A 231 -0.06 -3.92 12.27
C PHE A 231 -0.18 -2.89 13.37
N GLU A 232 0.89 -2.65 14.10
CA GLU A 232 0.93 -1.67 15.20
C GLU A 232 2.22 -0.87 15.16
N GLY A 233 2.11 0.45 15.37
CA GLY A 233 3.24 1.37 15.48
C GLY A 233 2.78 2.77 15.84
N ALA A 234 3.58 3.52 16.62
CA ALA A 234 3.33 4.91 17.00
C ALA A 234 1.92 5.17 17.58
N GLY A 235 1.41 4.28 18.43
CA GLY A 235 0.06 4.39 19.05
C GLY A 235 -1.10 4.14 18.10
N ARG A 236 -0.84 3.65 16.90
CA ARG A 236 -1.81 3.29 15.87
C ARG A 236 -1.78 1.79 15.66
N ARG A 237 -2.95 1.18 15.52
CA ARG A 237 -3.09 -0.23 15.15
C ARG A 237 -4.19 -0.42 14.12
N THR A 238 -4.04 -1.44 13.32
CA THR A 238 -5.05 -1.87 12.35
C THR A 238 -5.02 -3.38 12.24
N THR A 239 -6.18 -3.97 11.99
CA THR A 239 -6.30 -5.37 11.61
C THR A 239 -7.02 -5.46 10.29
N THR A 240 -6.70 -6.45 9.48
CA THR A 240 -7.44 -6.77 8.26
C THR A 240 -7.59 -8.27 8.11
N ARG A 241 -8.75 -8.70 7.60
CA ARG A 241 -8.94 -10.09 7.20
C ARG A 241 -8.03 -10.42 6.04
N LEU A 242 -7.55 -11.65 6.02
CA LEU A 242 -6.79 -12.19 4.89
C LEU A 242 -7.73 -12.51 3.73
N LEU A 243 -7.19 -12.43 2.51
CA LEU A 243 -7.91 -12.87 1.32
C LEU A 243 -7.75 -14.37 1.14
N GLY A 244 -8.83 -15.03 0.78
CA GLY A 244 -8.80 -16.43 0.32
C GLY A 244 -8.47 -16.53 -1.17
N GLY A 245 -8.20 -17.75 -1.62
CA GLY A 245 -7.98 -18.10 -3.03
C GLY A 245 -6.52 -18.41 -3.37
N ASP A 246 -6.34 -18.98 -4.57
CA ASP A 246 -5.04 -19.44 -5.05
C ASP A 246 -4.26 -18.29 -5.70
N PHE A 247 -3.12 -17.97 -5.13
CA PHE A 247 -2.19 -17.02 -5.73
C PHE A 247 -1.32 -17.71 -6.78
N PRO A 248 -1.03 -17.09 -7.95
CA PRO A 248 -0.23 -17.72 -9.00
C PRO A 248 1.15 -18.18 -8.55
N ARG A 249 1.63 -19.29 -9.12
CA ARG A 249 3.01 -19.78 -8.92
C ARG A 249 4.00 -18.92 -9.69
N TYR A 250 4.37 -17.80 -9.11
CA TYR A 250 5.15 -16.74 -9.76
C TYR A 250 6.62 -17.09 -10.00
N GLN A 251 7.19 -18.01 -9.21
CA GLN A 251 8.60 -18.38 -9.31
C GLN A 251 8.93 -18.93 -10.71
N ALA A 252 7.99 -19.64 -11.34
CA ALA A 252 8.15 -20.16 -12.68
C ALA A 252 8.12 -19.11 -13.80
N LEU A 253 7.72 -17.86 -13.47
CA LEU A 253 7.68 -16.75 -14.42
C LEU A 253 9.02 -16.01 -14.52
N LEU A 254 9.88 -16.18 -13.51
CA LEU A 254 11.19 -15.54 -13.50
C LEU A 254 12.09 -16.15 -14.58
N PRO A 255 12.85 -15.33 -15.32
CA PRO A 255 13.71 -15.84 -16.37
C PRO A 255 14.87 -16.69 -15.80
N SER A 256 15.07 -17.86 -16.35
CA SER A 256 16.19 -18.75 -16.02
C SER A 256 17.49 -18.39 -16.75
N HIS A 257 17.40 -17.60 -17.81
CA HIS A 257 18.53 -17.09 -18.60
C HIS A 257 18.22 -15.68 -19.12
N VAL A 258 19.26 -14.95 -19.46
CA VAL A 258 19.17 -13.60 -19.97
C VAL A 258 20.00 -13.51 -21.25
N ASN A 259 19.41 -13.01 -22.34
CA ASN A 259 20.06 -12.88 -23.63
C ASN A 259 20.54 -11.46 -23.91
N ALA A 260 19.88 -10.45 -23.32
CA ALA A 260 20.28 -9.07 -23.46
C ALA A 260 19.99 -8.27 -22.18
N VAL A 261 20.79 -7.24 -21.92
CA VAL A 261 20.67 -6.37 -20.74
C VAL A 261 20.82 -4.92 -21.17
N ALA A 262 19.91 -4.08 -20.69
CA ALA A 262 20.00 -2.63 -20.79
C ALA A 262 20.19 -2.01 -19.40
N GLU A 263 21.08 -1.02 -19.30
CA GLU A 263 21.27 -0.18 -18.10
C GLU A 263 21.10 1.29 -18.49
N LEU A 264 20.22 1.98 -17.77
CA LEU A 264 19.89 3.39 -18.01
C LEU A 264 19.78 4.14 -16.70
N ALA A 265 19.98 5.46 -16.73
CA ALA A 265 19.64 6.33 -15.60
C ALA A 265 18.11 6.26 -15.36
N ALA A 266 17.70 5.79 -14.16
CA ALA A 266 16.30 5.47 -13.86
C ALA A 266 15.37 6.70 -13.94
N GLY A 267 15.80 7.85 -13.38
CA GLY A 267 15.03 9.09 -13.43
C GLY A 267 14.79 9.61 -14.85
N PRO A 268 15.84 9.88 -15.64
CA PRO A 268 15.71 10.29 -17.05
C PRO A 268 14.88 9.32 -17.88
N PHE A 269 15.01 8.02 -17.67
CA PHE A 269 14.21 7.04 -18.38
C PHE A 269 12.72 7.12 -18.03
N ALA A 270 12.39 7.21 -16.73
CA ALA A 270 11.01 7.38 -16.31
C ALA A 270 10.38 8.67 -16.88
N GLU A 271 11.13 9.79 -16.88
CA GLU A 271 10.66 11.05 -17.45
C GLU A 271 10.47 10.98 -18.98
N ALA A 272 11.34 10.27 -19.71
CA ALA A 272 11.18 10.05 -21.14
C ALA A 272 9.92 9.22 -21.45
N VAL A 273 9.69 8.13 -20.67
CA VAL A 273 8.46 7.34 -20.80
C VAL A 273 7.21 8.19 -20.55
N LYS A 274 7.23 9.06 -19.52
CA LYS A 274 6.11 10.00 -19.24
C LYS A 274 5.85 10.92 -20.44
N ARG A 275 6.89 11.52 -21.04
CA ARG A 275 6.73 12.43 -22.17
C ARG A 275 6.18 11.73 -23.39
N VAL A 276 6.79 10.60 -23.77
CA VAL A 276 6.38 9.83 -24.94
C VAL A 276 4.94 9.28 -24.76
N ALA A 277 4.57 8.90 -23.55
CA ALA A 277 3.23 8.42 -23.23
C ALA A 277 2.12 9.46 -23.42
N LEU A 278 2.42 10.77 -23.49
CA LEU A 278 1.41 11.83 -23.70
C LEU A 278 0.65 11.68 -25.03
N VAL A 279 1.29 11.10 -26.04
CA VAL A 279 0.68 10.87 -27.35
C VAL A 279 0.22 9.42 -27.54
N ALA A 280 0.40 8.57 -26.54
CA ALA A 280 -0.14 7.23 -26.55
C ALA A 280 -1.65 7.29 -26.30
N GLU A 281 -2.44 6.78 -27.21
CA GLU A 281 -3.87 6.58 -27.01
C GLU A 281 -4.13 5.62 -25.85
N ARG A 282 -5.35 5.64 -25.33
CA ARG A 282 -5.76 4.71 -24.27
C ARG A 282 -5.50 3.26 -24.73
N ASN A 283 -4.68 2.54 -23.97
CA ASN A 283 -4.22 1.16 -24.25
C ASN A 283 -3.19 1.01 -25.39
N THR A 284 -2.61 2.09 -25.89
CA THR A 284 -1.52 2.00 -26.87
C THR A 284 -0.18 1.79 -26.15
N ALA A 285 0.67 0.95 -26.70
CA ALA A 285 1.98 0.66 -26.15
C ALA A 285 2.99 1.77 -26.46
N VAL A 286 3.94 1.97 -25.56
CA VAL A 286 5.21 2.62 -25.88
C VAL A 286 6.17 1.55 -26.38
N ARG A 287 6.75 1.77 -27.58
CA ARG A 287 7.74 0.91 -28.20
C ARG A 287 9.13 1.34 -27.76
N LEU A 288 9.93 0.38 -27.37
CA LEU A 288 11.32 0.54 -26.97
C LEU A 288 12.20 -0.26 -27.93
N SER A 289 13.15 0.42 -28.59
CA SER A 289 14.13 -0.20 -29.47
C SER A 289 15.52 0.00 -28.86
N PHE A 290 16.12 -1.09 -28.40
CA PHE A 290 17.45 -1.10 -27.80
C PHE A 290 18.48 -1.55 -28.86
N SER A 291 19.56 -0.81 -28.92
CA SER A 291 20.74 -1.13 -29.72
C SER A 291 22.00 -0.63 -28.98
N ALA A 292 23.17 -0.94 -29.52
CA ALA A 292 24.43 -0.54 -28.90
C ALA A 292 24.49 0.96 -28.60
N GLY A 293 24.55 1.33 -27.33
CA GLY A 293 24.69 2.70 -26.83
C GLY A 293 23.42 3.52 -26.76
N GLN A 294 22.26 3.02 -27.19
CA GLN A 294 21.03 3.83 -27.21
C GLN A 294 19.74 3.04 -27.00
N LEU A 295 18.74 3.76 -26.48
CA LEU A 295 17.33 3.39 -26.46
C LEU A 295 16.52 4.42 -27.26
N VAL A 296 15.71 3.96 -28.19
CA VAL A 296 14.70 4.78 -28.88
C VAL A 296 13.32 4.42 -28.33
N LEU A 297 12.60 5.44 -27.81
CA LEU A 297 11.22 5.31 -27.35
C LEU A 297 10.30 5.92 -28.41
N GLU A 298 9.22 5.22 -28.75
CA GLU A 298 8.23 5.68 -29.73
C GLU A 298 6.81 5.43 -29.21
N ALA A 299 5.91 6.38 -29.44
CA ALA A 299 4.47 6.21 -29.22
C ALA A 299 3.66 6.98 -30.25
N GLY A 300 2.39 6.57 -30.42
CA GLY A 300 1.48 7.10 -31.42
C GLY A 300 1.63 6.37 -32.74
N THR A 301 0.50 5.95 -33.31
CA THR A 301 0.45 5.25 -34.61
C THR A 301 -0.45 5.98 -35.60
N GLY A 302 -1.11 7.05 -35.17
CA GLY A 302 -2.08 7.80 -35.95
C GLY A 302 -1.50 9.06 -36.59
N ASP A 303 -2.31 9.70 -37.43
CA ASP A 303 -1.98 10.97 -38.09
C ASP A 303 -2.04 12.17 -37.13
N GLU A 304 -2.61 11.99 -35.90
CA GLU A 304 -2.83 13.10 -34.98
C GLU A 304 -1.60 13.48 -34.16
N ALA A 305 -0.86 12.49 -33.62
CA ALA A 305 0.35 12.75 -32.82
C ALA A 305 1.29 11.55 -32.79
N GLN A 306 2.58 11.84 -32.83
CA GLN A 306 3.68 10.89 -32.67
C GLN A 306 4.75 11.48 -31.76
N ALA A 307 5.41 10.66 -30.99
CA ALA A 307 6.58 11.05 -30.21
C ALA A 307 7.70 10.05 -30.40
N VAL A 308 8.91 10.58 -30.52
CA VAL A 308 10.15 9.81 -30.54
C VAL A 308 11.13 10.49 -29.61
N GLU A 309 11.74 9.71 -28.73
CA GLU A 309 12.80 10.19 -27.83
C GLU A 309 13.95 9.20 -27.79
N VAL A 310 15.18 9.69 -27.75
CA VAL A 310 16.40 8.87 -27.75
C VAL A 310 17.15 9.11 -26.44
N LEU A 311 17.53 8.03 -25.78
CA LEU A 311 18.33 8.05 -24.56
C LEU A 311 19.63 7.28 -24.77
N GLU A 312 20.69 7.69 -24.08
CA GLU A 312 21.89 6.86 -23.93
C GLU A 312 21.56 5.65 -23.05
N ALA A 313 21.99 4.47 -23.46
CA ALA A 313 21.80 3.22 -22.74
C ALA A 313 23.06 2.35 -22.84
N GLY A 314 23.53 1.83 -21.71
CA GLY A 314 24.42 0.68 -21.72
C GLY A 314 23.63 -0.53 -22.18
N TYR A 315 24.00 -1.15 -23.29
CA TYR A 315 23.26 -2.28 -23.84
C TYR A 315 24.22 -3.40 -24.27
N GLU A 316 23.91 -4.61 -23.85
CA GLU A 316 24.63 -5.84 -24.18
C GLU A 316 23.63 -6.87 -24.71
N GLY A 317 23.91 -7.45 -25.86
CA GLY A 317 23.07 -8.43 -26.54
C GLY A 317 22.70 -8.00 -27.96
N ASP A 318 21.88 -8.80 -28.64
CA ASP A 318 21.34 -8.50 -29.95
C ASP A 318 20.27 -7.39 -29.87
N ASP A 319 20.16 -6.55 -30.89
CA ASP A 319 19.16 -5.49 -30.98
C ASP A 319 17.77 -6.05 -30.70
N ILE A 320 17.02 -5.39 -29.81
CA ILE A 320 15.68 -5.83 -29.42
C ILE A 320 14.66 -4.71 -29.55
N GLN A 321 13.49 -5.04 -30.10
CA GLN A 321 12.33 -4.17 -30.10
C GLN A 321 11.21 -4.82 -29.28
N ILE A 322 10.70 -4.07 -28.30
CA ILE A 322 9.69 -4.54 -27.36
C ILE A 322 8.72 -3.40 -27.04
N ALA A 323 7.48 -3.73 -26.72
CA ALA A 323 6.48 -2.70 -26.40
C ALA A 323 5.79 -3.01 -25.08
N PHE A 324 5.53 -1.96 -24.30
CA PHE A 324 4.91 -2.07 -22.99
C PHE A 324 3.75 -1.09 -22.81
N ASN A 325 2.84 -1.42 -21.91
CA ASN A 325 1.92 -0.45 -21.36
C ASN A 325 2.73 0.64 -20.61
N PRO A 326 2.60 1.92 -21.00
CA PRO A 326 3.41 2.99 -20.42
C PRO A 326 3.21 3.16 -18.92
N GLN A 327 1.98 2.99 -18.42
CA GLN A 327 1.70 3.11 -16.98
C GLN A 327 2.37 1.97 -16.20
N TYR A 328 2.30 0.74 -16.71
CA TYR A 328 2.93 -0.41 -16.04
C TYR A 328 4.46 -0.30 -16.05
N LEU A 329 5.03 0.21 -17.13
CA LEU A 329 6.47 0.50 -17.21
C LEU A 329 6.87 1.57 -16.21
N LEU A 330 6.10 2.66 -16.11
CA LEU A 330 6.33 3.74 -15.14
C LEU A 330 6.21 3.26 -13.70
N ASP A 331 5.20 2.45 -13.38
CA ASP A 331 5.02 1.90 -12.03
C ASP A 331 6.25 1.07 -11.61
N GLY A 332 6.81 0.26 -12.52
CA GLY A 332 8.03 -0.50 -12.27
C GLY A 332 9.27 0.37 -12.11
N LEU A 333 9.46 1.37 -12.98
CA LEU A 333 10.62 2.26 -12.95
C LEU A 333 10.63 3.17 -11.72
N THR A 334 9.47 3.71 -11.32
CA THR A 334 9.36 4.59 -10.16
C THR A 334 9.49 3.85 -8.82
N ALA A 335 9.32 2.53 -8.83
CA ALA A 335 9.48 1.70 -7.65
C ALA A 335 10.96 1.29 -7.40
N ILE A 336 11.86 1.52 -8.36
CA ILE A 336 13.29 1.22 -8.21
C ILE A 336 13.92 2.20 -7.23
N ASP A 337 14.59 1.67 -6.21
CA ASP A 337 15.43 2.44 -5.28
C ASP A 337 16.91 2.38 -5.73
N SER A 338 17.20 2.93 -6.91
CA SER A 338 18.53 2.97 -7.52
C SER A 338 18.58 4.03 -8.60
N ASP A 339 19.71 4.70 -8.76
CA ASP A 339 19.94 5.66 -9.84
C ASP A 339 19.96 5.00 -11.23
N VAL A 340 20.20 3.69 -11.29
CA VAL A 340 20.29 2.93 -12.53
C VAL A 340 19.20 1.87 -12.58
N ALA A 341 18.35 1.93 -13.59
CA ALA A 341 17.42 0.88 -13.97
C ALA A 341 18.13 -0.16 -14.86
N ARG A 342 18.03 -1.41 -14.49
CA ARG A 342 18.54 -2.56 -15.27
C ARG A 342 17.36 -3.35 -15.81
N ILE A 343 17.32 -3.56 -17.12
CA ILE A 343 16.29 -4.36 -17.78
C ILE A 343 16.95 -5.56 -18.42
N ALA A 344 16.50 -6.75 -18.03
CA ALA A 344 16.98 -8.00 -18.59
C ALA A 344 15.92 -8.63 -19.50
N PHE A 345 16.35 -9.05 -20.68
CA PHE A 345 15.50 -9.63 -21.72
C PHE A 345 15.90 -11.08 -22.00
N THR A 346 14.91 -11.91 -22.32
CA THR A 346 15.12 -13.24 -22.90
C THR A 346 14.85 -13.22 -24.39
N GLU A 347 13.61 -12.92 -24.80
CA GLU A 347 13.14 -12.82 -26.17
C GLU A 347 12.13 -11.67 -26.28
N PRO A 348 11.89 -11.09 -27.48
CA PRO A 348 10.99 -9.93 -27.65
C PRO A 348 9.55 -10.15 -27.20
N GLY A 349 9.06 -11.38 -27.24
CA GLY A 349 7.69 -11.74 -26.82
C GLY A 349 7.56 -12.26 -25.39
N LYS A 350 8.65 -12.28 -24.62
CA LYS A 350 8.70 -12.74 -23.24
C LYS A 350 8.74 -11.57 -22.25
N PRO A 351 8.37 -11.80 -20.99
CA PRO A 351 8.45 -10.77 -19.97
C PRO A 351 9.87 -10.22 -19.82
N ALA A 352 10.00 -8.92 -19.63
CA ALA A 352 11.24 -8.28 -19.24
C ALA A 352 11.33 -8.17 -17.72
N LEU A 353 12.52 -8.40 -17.18
CA LEU A 353 12.80 -8.24 -15.76
C LEU A 353 13.46 -6.88 -15.51
N ILE A 354 12.80 -6.03 -14.75
CA ILE A 354 13.26 -4.69 -14.38
C ILE A 354 13.72 -4.72 -12.92
N THR A 355 14.92 -4.24 -12.66
CA THR A 355 15.50 -4.14 -11.31
C THR A 355 16.30 -2.84 -11.18
N GLY A 356 16.68 -2.47 -9.96
CA GLY A 356 17.83 -1.59 -9.77
C GLY A 356 19.12 -2.33 -10.14
N LYS A 357 20.21 -1.60 -10.34
CA LYS A 357 21.53 -2.21 -10.53
C LYS A 357 22.02 -2.73 -9.18
N PRO A 358 22.12 -4.06 -8.98
CA PRO A 358 22.62 -4.61 -7.74
C PRO A 358 24.13 -4.36 -7.60
N ALA A 359 24.63 -4.41 -6.37
CA ALA A 359 26.06 -4.49 -6.14
C ALA A 359 26.65 -5.80 -6.72
N PRO A 360 27.94 -5.84 -7.03
CA PRO A 360 28.57 -7.08 -7.49
C PRO A 360 28.27 -8.22 -6.50
N ASP A 361 27.86 -9.38 -7.01
CA ASP A 361 27.55 -10.59 -6.27
C ASP A 361 26.28 -10.51 -5.37
N GLU A 362 25.50 -9.44 -5.46
CA GLU A 362 24.21 -9.34 -4.79
C GLU A 362 23.04 -9.62 -5.74
N GLN A 363 21.99 -10.24 -5.21
CA GLN A 363 20.72 -10.35 -5.91
C GLN A 363 19.88 -9.09 -5.63
N PRO A 364 19.16 -8.56 -6.64
CA PRO A 364 18.29 -7.41 -6.42
C PRO A 364 17.14 -7.83 -5.50
N ASP A 365 16.95 -7.09 -4.43
CA ASP A 365 15.89 -7.29 -3.45
C ASP A 365 14.50 -6.86 -3.97
N TYR A 366 14.46 -6.02 -5.00
CA TYR A 366 13.27 -5.68 -5.77
C TYR A 366 13.38 -6.17 -7.22
N ARG A 367 12.38 -6.92 -7.66
CA ARG A 367 12.27 -7.49 -9.00
C ARG A 367 10.88 -7.20 -9.55
N TYR A 368 10.84 -6.58 -10.72
CA TYR A 368 9.59 -6.27 -11.40
C TYR A 368 9.56 -6.91 -12.78
N LEU A 369 8.63 -7.82 -13.00
CA LEU A 369 8.44 -8.51 -14.26
C LEU A 369 7.31 -7.83 -15.03
N LEU A 370 7.56 -7.48 -16.29
CA LEU A 370 6.59 -6.78 -17.13
C LEU A 370 6.34 -7.55 -18.43
N MET A 371 5.08 -7.90 -18.67
CA MET A 371 4.65 -8.56 -19.90
C MET A 371 4.64 -7.56 -21.06
N PRO A 372 5.25 -7.90 -22.22
CA PRO A 372 5.16 -7.05 -23.38
C PRO A 372 3.77 -7.13 -24.02
N ILE A 373 3.41 -6.03 -24.69
CA ILE A 373 2.27 -5.99 -25.60
C ILE A 373 2.75 -6.51 -26.95
N ARG A 374 2.03 -7.43 -27.55
CA ARG A 374 2.34 -7.91 -28.89
C ARG A 374 2.14 -6.77 -29.89
N LEU A 375 3.21 -6.39 -30.56
CA LEU A 375 3.13 -5.54 -31.74
C LEU A 375 2.39 -6.36 -32.81
N GLY A 376 1.24 -5.87 -33.26
CA GLY A 376 0.54 -6.50 -34.38
C GLY A 376 1.49 -6.62 -35.57
N ALA A 377 1.46 -7.77 -36.25
CA ALA A 377 2.21 -8.00 -37.44
C ALA A 377 1.69 -7.14 -38.59
#